data_bb7d5e01b83bbd023d32b8deac72c989
#
_entry.id   bb7d5e01b83bbd023d32b8deac72c989
#
_cell.length_a   1.000
_cell.length_b   1.000
_cell.length_c   1.000
_cell.angle_alpha   90.00
_cell.angle_beta   90.00
_cell.angle_gamma   90.00
#
_symmetry.space_group_name_H-M   'P 1'
#
loop_
_entity.id
_entity.type
_entity.pdbx_description
1 polymer ?
#
loop_
_entity_poly.entity_id
_entity_poly.type
_entity_poly.pdbx_seq_one_letter_code
_entity_poly.pdbx_strand_id
1 'polypeptide(L)'
;RQHRRAYPPTTKLGRRSYVTTATATWVNREATAEELIPLIGKLHRENGVVLSIHGRSLVNKSVIELLKLHDFVSHIDGAPLNPAHTLELVRALAELNLGACSINIAALHKAHREAGSPELSMWLPEQLGSSVNHQGDQPKEQDVVLYGFGRIGRLLARILLERSSSPLGSGLNLRAVVVRKNGDQDLVKRASLLERDSVHGPFKGVIEVDEENSTIIANGVPVRFIYSSDPTTVDYTEYGINDALLVDNTGRWRDVP
;
A
#
# COMPACT_ATOMS: atom_id res chain seq x y z
N ARG A 1 -35.21 -0.56 0.51
CA ARG A 1 -35.87 -1.57 1.38
C ARG A 1 -34.79 -2.54 1.81
N GLN A 2 -34.31 -2.39 3.05
CA GLN A 2 -33.36 -3.30 3.68
C GLN A 2 -34.07 -4.61 4.05
N HIS A 3 -33.63 -5.72 3.45
CA HIS A 3 -34.06 -7.05 3.89
C HIS A 3 -33.36 -7.37 5.23
N ARG A 4 -34.06 -7.16 6.34
CA ARG A 4 -33.65 -7.73 7.63
C ARG A 4 -33.83 -9.25 7.51
N ARG A 5 -32.74 -10.01 7.53
CA ARG A 5 -32.81 -11.47 7.73
C ARG A 5 -33.35 -11.73 9.12
N ALA A 6 -34.54 -12.31 9.19
CA ALA A 6 -35.10 -12.79 10.44
C ALA A 6 -34.32 -14.02 10.91
N TYR A 7 -33.76 -13.96 12.10
CA TYR A 7 -33.18 -15.13 12.76
C TYR A 7 -34.31 -16.02 13.30
N PRO A 8 -34.21 -17.36 13.17
CA PRO A 8 -35.21 -18.26 13.74
C PRO A 8 -35.25 -18.14 15.28
N PRO A 9 -36.42 -18.33 15.93
CA PRO A 9 -36.52 -18.25 17.37
C PRO A 9 -35.78 -19.43 18.00
N THR A 10 -34.66 -19.15 18.67
CA THR A 10 -33.91 -20.14 19.44
C THR A 10 -34.31 -20.08 20.90
N THR A 11 -34.45 -21.25 21.55
CA THR A 11 -34.61 -21.38 23.00
C THR A 11 -33.44 -20.70 23.72
N LYS A 12 -33.64 -20.19 24.95
CA LYS A 12 -32.60 -19.46 25.73
C LYS A 12 -31.24 -20.20 25.82
N LEU A 13 -31.26 -21.54 25.87
CA LEU A 13 -30.04 -22.36 25.88
C LEU A 13 -29.30 -22.31 24.52
N GLY A 14 -30.02 -22.41 23.42
CA GLY A 14 -29.43 -22.37 22.07
C GLY A 14 -28.83 -21.02 21.74
N ARG A 15 -29.40 -19.91 22.22
CA ARG A 15 -28.81 -18.55 22.05
C ARG A 15 -27.47 -18.40 22.75
N ARG A 16 -27.33 -18.91 23.97
CA ARG A 16 -26.10 -18.79 24.75
C ARG A 16 -24.95 -19.59 24.11
N SER A 17 -25.23 -20.82 23.65
CA SER A 17 -24.26 -21.66 22.92
C SER A 17 -23.84 -21.04 21.58
N TYR A 18 -24.82 -20.52 20.81
CA TYR A 18 -24.52 -19.86 19.53
C TYR A 18 -23.66 -18.62 19.70
N VAL A 19 -23.94 -17.75 20.66
CA VAL A 19 -23.15 -16.55 20.94
C VAL A 19 -21.72 -16.92 21.35
N THR A 20 -21.55 -17.94 22.19
CA THR A 20 -20.21 -18.40 22.61
C THR A 20 -19.40 -18.94 21.43
N THR A 21 -20.02 -19.73 20.54
CA THR A 21 -19.36 -20.26 19.35
C THR A 21 -19.00 -19.14 18.35
N ALA A 22 -19.91 -18.19 18.11
CA ALA A 22 -19.66 -17.07 17.21
C ALA A 22 -18.52 -16.17 17.73
N THR A 23 -18.48 -15.93 19.04
CA THR A 23 -17.39 -15.15 19.67
C THR A 23 -16.05 -15.88 19.55
N ALA A 24 -16.00 -17.19 19.81
CA ALA A 24 -14.79 -17.99 19.67
C ALA A 24 -14.28 -17.99 18.22
N THR A 25 -15.19 -18.12 17.25
CA THR A 25 -14.85 -18.03 15.82
C THR A 25 -14.27 -16.67 15.46
N TRP A 26 -14.86 -15.58 15.98
CA TRP A 26 -14.33 -14.24 15.75
C TRP A 26 -12.93 -14.06 16.32
N VAL A 27 -12.70 -14.44 17.59
CA VAL A 27 -11.40 -14.35 18.27
C VAL A 27 -10.32 -15.10 17.48
N ASN A 28 -10.63 -16.31 16.99
CA ASN A 28 -9.69 -17.07 16.19
C ASN A 28 -9.35 -16.40 14.85
N ARG A 29 -10.34 -15.81 14.18
CA ARG A 29 -10.11 -15.05 12.94
C ARG A 29 -9.27 -13.81 13.19
N GLU A 30 -9.52 -13.11 14.31
CA GLU A 30 -8.77 -11.93 14.72
C GLU A 30 -7.30 -12.28 15.00
N ALA A 31 -7.04 -13.32 15.80
CA ALA A 31 -5.68 -13.80 16.06
C ALA A 31 -4.95 -14.21 14.77
N THR A 32 -5.63 -14.89 13.86
CA THR A 32 -5.05 -15.25 12.55
C THR A 32 -4.69 -14.02 11.72
N ALA A 33 -5.54 -13.00 11.74
CA ALA A 33 -5.27 -11.75 11.01
C ALA A 33 -4.11 -10.94 11.65
N GLU A 34 -3.95 -11.02 12.98
CA GLU A 34 -2.79 -10.45 13.68
C GLU A 34 -1.48 -11.11 13.24
N GLU A 35 -1.45 -12.44 13.09
CA GLU A 35 -0.28 -13.15 12.60
C GLU A 35 0.08 -12.83 11.14
N LEU A 36 -0.90 -12.49 10.31
CA LEU A 36 -0.69 -12.10 8.91
C LEU A 36 0.11 -10.80 8.76
N ILE A 37 -0.11 -9.82 9.65
CA ILE A 37 0.46 -8.47 9.53
C ILE A 37 1.99 -8.48 9.41
N PRO A 38 2.75 -9.10 10.33
CA PRO A 38 4.21 -9.12 10.24
C PRO A 38 4.73 -9.87 9.01
N LEU A 39 4.07 -10.95 8.59
CA LEU A 39 4.47 -11.75 7.43
C LEU A 39 4.29 -10.97 6.13
N ILE A 40 3.12 -10.32 5.97
CA ILE A 40 2.84 -9.44 4.82
C ILE A 40 3.86 -8.30 4.77
N GLY A 41 4.12 -7.67 5.92
CA GLY A 41 5.08 -6.59 6.05
C GLY A 41 6.50 -7.02 5.71
N LYS A 42 6.91 -8.22 6.13
CA LYS A 42 8.23 -8.80 5.82
C LYS A 42 8.39 -9.04 4.33
N LEU A 43 7.47 -9.77 3.71
CA LEU A 43 7.48 -10.05 2.26
C LEU A 43 7.52 -8.75 1.44
N HIS A 44 6.79 -7.74 1.87
CA HIS A 44 6.80 -6.44 1.19
C HIS A 44 8.14 -5.72 1.33
N ARG A 45 8.71 -5.62 2.55
CA ARG A 45 9.96 -4.89 2.79
C ARG A 45 11.20 -5.60 2.26
N GLU A 46 11.28 -6.93 2.42
CA GLU A 46 12.50 -7.68 2.08
C GLU A 46 12.52 -8.11 0.61
N ASN A 47 11.36 -8.46 0.06
CA ASN A 47 11.25 -9.04 -1.28
C ASN A 47 10.49 -8.17 -2.29
N GLY A 48 9.90 -7.04 -1.86
CA GLY A 48 9.05 -6.21 -2.72
C GLY A 48 7.76 -6.89 -3.17
N VAL A 49 7.34 -7.95 -2.47
CA VAL A 49 6.13 -8.68 -2.80
C VAL A 49 4.90 -7.92 -2.31
N VAL A 50 3.99 -7.58 -3.22
CA VAL A 50 2.72 -6.95 -2.89
C VAL A 50 1.62 -7.99 -2.90
N LEU A 51 1.15 -8.37 -1.71
CA LEU A 51 0.01 -9.26 -1.57
C LEU A 51 -1.30 -8.47 -1.69
N SER A 52 -2.26 -9.03 -2.42
CA SER A 52 -3.58 -8.43 -2.64
C SER A 52 -4.71 -9.44 -2.61
N ILE A 53 -5.92 -8.95 -2.40
CA ILE A 53 -7.17 -9.70 -2.58
C ILE A 53 -8.00 -8.92 -3.60
N HIS A 54 -8.21 -9.51 -4.80
CA HIS A 54 -8.94 -8.89 -5.91
C HIS A 54 -8.51 -7.42 -6.16
N GLY A 55 -7.19 -7.18 -6.27
CA GLY A 55 -6.60 -5.87 -6.53
C GLY A 55 -6.51 -4.94 -5.32
N ARG A 56 -7.01 -5.34 -4.15
CA ARG A 56 -6.90 -4.56 -2.91
C ARG A 56 -5.70 -5.03 -2.11
N SER A 57 -4.71 -4.15 -1.95
CA SER A 57 -3.47 -4.46 -1.22
C SER A 57 -3.75 -4.84 0.23
N LEU A 58 -3.03 -5.85 0.74
CA LEU A 58 -2.99 -6.26 2.14
C LEU A 58 -1.92 -5.51 2.96
N VAL A 59 -1.02 -4.79 2.30
CA VAL A 59 0.07 -4.06 2.95
C VAL A 59 -0.48 -2.89 3.76
N ASN A 60 0.05 -2.70 4.96
CA ASN A 60 -0.34 -1.63 5.90
C ASN A 60 -1.84 -1.64 6.27
N LYS A 61 -2.42 -2.82 6.39
CA LYS A 61 -3.80 -3.01 6.84
C LYS A 61 -3.87 -3.36 8.32
N SER A 62 -4.88 -2.83 8.99
CA SER A 62 -5.26 -3.27 10.34
C SER A 62 -5.94 -4.64 10.30
N VAL A 63 -6.02 -5.30 11.45
CA VAL A 63 -6.73 -6.58 11.63
C VAL A 63 -8.15 -6.52 11.05
N ILE A 64 -8.90 -5.47 11.38
CA ILE A 64 -10.29 -5.31 10.94
C ILE A 64 -10.38 -5.09 9.42
N GLU A 65 -9.45 -4.34 8.83
CA GLU A 65 -9.40 -4.16 7.37
C GLU A 65 -9.07 -5.48 6.66
N LEU A 66 -8.14 -6.27 7.20
CA LEU A 66 -7.83 -7.61 6.66
C LEU A 66 -9.07 -8.51 6.69
N LEU A 67 -9.77 -8.59 7.82
CA LEU A 67 -10.98 -9.40 7.94
C LEU A 67 -12.08 -8.96 6.97
N LYS A 68 -12.27 -7.64 6.79
CA LYS A 68 -13.22 -7.11 5.81
C LYS A 68 -12.85 -7.47 4.37
N LEU A 69 -11.55 -7.50 4.04
CA LEU A 69 -11.09 -7.92 2.72
C LEU A 69 -11.34 -9.40 2.47
N HIS A 70 -11.15 -10.26 3.47
CA HIS A 70 -11.46 -11.69 3.39
C HIS A 70 -12.95 -11.94 3.20
N ASP A 71 -13.82 -11.22 3.93
CA ASP A 71 -15.27 -11.34 3.78
C ASP A 71 -15.74 -10.79 2.41
N PHE A 72 -15.05 -9.78 1.86
CA PHE A 72 -15.34 -9.22 0.55
C PHE A 72 -15.22 -10.25 -0.59
N VAL A 73 -14.34 -11.25 -0.45
CA VAL A 73 -14.18 -12.32 -1.45
C VAL A 73 -15.52 -13.01 -1.76
N SER A 74 -16.40 -13.13 -0.78
CA SER A 74 -17.72 -13.75 -0.96
C SER A 74 -18.60 -13.04 -2.01
N HIS A 75 -18.39 -11.75 -2.22
CA HIS A 75 -19.16 -10.98 -3.21
C HIS A 75 -18.68 -11.23 -4.66
N ILE A 76 -17.47 -11.76 -4.81
CA ILE A 76 -16.87 -12.04 -6.13
C ILE A 76 -16.89 -13.54 -6.41
N ASP A 77 -16.42 -14.35 -5.46
CA ASP A 77 -16.21 -15.79 -5.65
C ASP A 77 -17.35 -16.65 -5.04
N GLY A 78 -18.38 -16.01 -4.46
CA GLY A 78 -19.54 -16.68 -3.87
C GLY A 78 -19.32 -17.27 -2.47
N ALA A 79 -18.09 -17.32 -1.97
CA ALA A 79 -17.75 -17.78 -0.62
C ALA A 79 -16.61 -16.92 -0.03
N PRO A 80 -16.63 -16.65 1.30
CA PRO A 80 -15.58 -15.90 1.95
C PRO A 80 -14.27 -16.69 1.97
N LEU A 81 -13.15 -15.99 1.85
CA LEU A 81 -11.82 -16.56 2.06
C LEU A 81 -11.55 -16.64 3.57
N ASN A 82 -11.21 -17.82 4.07
CA ASN A 82 -10.82 -17.96 5.47
C ASN A 82 -9.41 -17.38 5.68
N PRO A 83 -9.20 -16.46 6.66
CA PRO A 83 -7.87 -15.95 6.99
C PRO A 83 -6.82 -17.04 7.28
N ALA A 84 -7.21 -18.20 7.80
CA ALA A 84 -6.32 -19.32 8.05
C ALA A 84 -5.66 -19.84 6.75
N HIS A 85 -6.42 -19.96 5.66
CA HIS A 85 -5.88 -20.39 4.37
C HIS A 85 -4.92 -19.33 3.79
N THR A 86 -5.22 -18.06 4.02
CA THR A 86 -4.28 -16.97 3.66
C THR A 86 -2.99 -17.08 4.46
N LEU A 87 -3.06 -17.38 5.75
CA LEU A 87 -1.90 -17.53 6.62
C LEU A 87 -1.02 -18.70 6.16
N GLU A 88 -1.60 -19.84 5.81
CA GLU A 88 -0.87 -20.99 5.25
C GLU A 88 -0.14 -20.61 3.97
N LEU A 89 -0.83 -19.96 3.02
CA LEU A 89 -0.21 -19.49 1.78
C LEU A 89 0.90 -18.46 2.03
N VAL A 90 0.67 -17.48 2.89
CA VAL A 90 1.65 -16.43 3.18
C VAL A 90 2.89 -16.97 3.89
N ARG A 91 2.74 -17.96 4.78
CA ARG A 91 3.87 -18.67 5.39
C ARG A 91 4.69 -19.41 4.34
N ALA A 92 4.03 -20.16 3.47
CA ALA A 92 4.71 -20.89 2.40
C ALA A 92 5.40 -19.92 1.40
N LEU A 93 4.78 -18.79 1.08
CA LEU A 93 5.41 -17.74 0.27
C LEU A 93 6.65 -17.13 0.94
N ALA A 94 6.63 -16.98 2.27
CA ALA A 94 7.76 -16.44 3.02
C ALA A 94 8.98 -17.39 3.09
N GLU A 95 8.78 -18.69 2.84
CA GLU A 95 9.84 -19.68 2.72
C GLU A 95 10.53 -19.64 1.34
N LEU A 96 9.88 -19.01 0.34
CA LEU A 96 10.42 -18.91 -1.01
C LEU A 96 11.27 -17.64 -1.14
N ASN A 97 12.36 -17.77 -1.90
CA ASN A 97 13.17 -16.62 -2.31
C ASN A 97 12.48 -15.91 -3.49
N LEU A 98 11.48 -15.04 -3.17
CA LEU A 98 10.72 -14.33 -4.18
C LEU A 98 11.40 -13.03 -4.55
N GLY A 99 11.38 -12.70 -5.83
CA GLY A 99 11.64 -11.34 -6.32
C GLY A 99 10.39 -10.45 -6.25
N ALA A 100 10.57 -9.17 -6.61
CA ALA A 100 9.48 -8.21 -6.63
C ALA A 100 8.34 -8.66 -7.54
N CYS A 101 7.16 -8.86 -6.96
CA CYS A 101 5.98 -9.28 -7.71
C CYS A 101 4.68 -8.90 -6.99
N SER A 102 3.56 -9.01 -7.70
CA SER A 102 2.22 -8.82 -7.12
C SER A 102 1.47 -10.15 -7.15
N ILE A 103 0.99 -10.60 -5.99
CA ILE A 103 0.30 -11.87 -5.84
C ILE A 103 -1.13 -11.63 -5.35
N ASN A 104 -2.12 -12.11 -6.12
CA ASN A 104 -3.52 -12.12 -5.69
C ASN A 104 -3.80 -13.40 -4.89
N ILE A 105 -3.88 -13.27 -3.56
CA ILE A 105 -4.07 -14.41 -2.64
C ILE A 105 -5.40 -15.14 -2.89
N ALA A 106 -6.48 -14.42 -3.19
CA ALA A 106 -7.77 -15.06 -3.47
C ALA A 106 -7.70 -15.93 -4.74
N ALA A 107 -7.09 -15.42 -5.80
CA ALA A 107 -6.88 -16.18 -7.03
C ALA A 107 -5.93 -17.37 -6.82
N LEU A 108 -4.85 -17.18 -6.06
CA LEU A 108 -3.89 -18.25 -5.75
C LEU A 108 -4.56 -19.37 -4.92
N HIS A 109 -5.34 -19.02 -3.90
CA HIS A 109 -6.11 -19.97 -3.10
C HIS A 109 -7.10 -20.75 -3.96
N LYS A 110 -7.80 -20.06 -4.87
CA LYS A 110 -8.74 -20.71 -5.79
C LYS A 110 -8.03 -21.71 -6.70
N ALA A 111 -6.93 -21.31 -7.32
CA ALA A 111 -6.11 -22.19 -8.18
C ALA A 111 -5.56 -23.39 -7.41
N HIS A 112 -5.11 -23.21 -6.17
CA HIS A 112 -4.64 -24.29 -5.31
C HIS A 112 -5.74 -25.33 -5.03
N ARG A 113 -6.95 -24.88 -4.74
CA ARG A 113 -8.10 -25.77 -4.54
C ARG A 113 -8.51 -26.52 -5.81
N GLU A 114 -8.52 -25.84 -6.96
CA GLU A 114 -8.83 -26.42 -8.27
C GLU A 114 -7.79 -27.47 -8.68
N ALA A 115 -6.54 -27.30 -8.25
CA ALA A 115 -5.47 -28.28 -8.44
C ALA A 115 -5.55 -29.49 -7.48
N GLY A 116 -6.58 -29.55 -6.60
CA GLY A 116 -6.72 -30.63 -5.62
C GLY A 116 -5.93 -30.42 -4.33
N SER A 117 -5.56 -29.19 -4.01
CA SER A 117 -4.83 -28.82 -2.79
C SER A 117 -3.51 -29.59 -2.60
N PRO A 118 -2.60 -29.57 -3.58
CA PRO A 118 -1.30 -30.23 -3.46
C PRO A 118 -0.45 -29.57 -2.36
N GLU A 119 0.68 -30.21 -2.03
CA GLU A 119 1.64 -29.63 -1.06
C GLU A 119 2.16 -28.28 -1.54
N LEU A 120 2.02 -27.23 -0.72
CA LEU A 120 2.35 -25.86 -1.09
C LEU A 120 3.81 -25.64 -1.45
N SER A 121 4.71 -26.33 -0.74
CA SER A 121 6.16 -26.24 -0.96
C SER A 121 6.58 -26.65 -2.37
N MET A 122 5.85 -27.57 -2.98
CA MET A 122 6.11 -28.05 -4.35
C MET A 122 5.30 -27.27 -5.38
N TRP A 123 4.05 -26.95 -5.06
CA TRP A 123 3.13 -26.34 -6.00
C TRP A 123 3.40 -24.85 -6.23
N LEU A 124 3.72 -24.09 -5.18
CA LEU A 124 3.93 -22.63 -5.30
C LEU A 124 5.08 -22.26 -6.26
N PRO A 125 6.26 -22.92 -6.23
CA PRO A 125 7.32 -22.62 -7.18
C PRO A 125 6.90 -22.80 -8.64
N GLU A 126 6.08 -23.82 -8.93
CA GLU A 126 5.56 -24.05 -10.29
C GLU A 126 4.59 -22.95 -10.72
N GLN A 127 3.70 -22.50 -9.81
CA GLN A 127 2.72 -21.46 -10.10
C GLN A 127 3.35 -20.07 -10.25
N LEU A 128 4.39 -19.78 -9.48
CA LEU A 128 5.04 -18.48 -9.46
C LEU A 128 6.18 -18.36 -10.48
N GLY A 129 6.66 -19.48 -11.00
CA GLY A 129 7.60 -19.54 -12.12
C GLY A 129 8.80 -18.61 -11.97
N SER A 130 8.92 -17.64 -12.89
CA SER A 130 10.03 -16.70 -12.93
C SER A 130 10.13 -15.75 -11.72
N SER A 131 9.09 -15.65 -10.88
CA SER A 131 9.14 -14.84 -9.66
C SER A 131 9.93 -15.51 -8.53
N VAL A 132 10.19 -16.82 -8.62
CA VAL A 132 10.98 -17.57 -7.66
C VAL A 132 12.46 -17.54 -8.08
N ASN A 133 13.35 -17.24 -7.14
CA ASN A 133 14.79 -17.08 -7.36
C ASN A 133 15.18 -16.00 -8.38
N HIS A 134 14.24 -15.14 -8.74
CA HIS A 134 14.51 -14.00 -9.59
C HIS A 134 14.90 -12.81 -8.71
N GLN A 135 16.19 -12.64 -8.48
CA GLN A 135 16.73 -11.32 -8.17
C GLN A 135 16.64 -10.52 -9.48
N GLY A 136 15.43 -10.01 -9.77
CA GLY A 136 15.25 -9.13 -10.90
C GLY A 136 16.22 -7.97 -10.79
N ASP A 137 16.69 -7.46 -11.92
CA ASP A 137 17.43 -6.21 -11.96
C ASP A 137 16.66 -5.21 -11.09
N GLN A 138 17.32 -4.70 -10.05
CA GLN A 138 16.75 -3.64 -9.22
C GLN A 138 16.27 -2.55 -10.18
N PRO A 139 15.01 -2.12 -10.15
CA PRO A 139 14.57 -1.06 -11.04
C PRO A 139 15.52 0.12 -10.83
N LYS A 140 16.09 0.63 -11.94
CA LYS A 140 16.98 1.79 -11.87
C LYS A 140 16.24 2.88 -11.12
N GLU A 141 16.79 3.33 -10.01
CA GLU A 141 16.23 4.41 -9.23
C GLU A 141 16.18 5.68 -10.09
N GLN A 142 15.03 6.29 -10.18
CA GLN A 142 14.79 7.52 -10.91
C GLN A 142 14.31 8.58 -9.95
N ASP A 143 15.05 9.65 -9.81
CA ASP A 143 14.64 10.82 -9.04
C ASP A 143 13.44 11.50 -9.71
N VAL A 144 12.48 11.94 -8.91
CA VAL A 144 11.29 12.66 -9.36
C VAL A 144 11.23 14.02 -8.68
N VAL A 145 10.96 15.02 -9.46
CA VAL A 145 10.67 16.39 -9.01
C VAL A 145 9.26 16.76 -9.46
N LEU A 146 8.41 17.20 -8.53
CA LEU A 146 7.11 17.71 -8.87
C LEU A 146 7.15 19.22 -9.01
N TYR A 147 6.64 19.75 -10.11
CA TYR A 147 6.38 21.18 -10.25
C TYR A 147 4.91 21.47 -9.97
N GLY A 148 4.67 22.19 -8.88
CA GLY A 148 3.32 22.42 -8.34
C GLY A 148 2.91 21.42 -7.25
N PHE A 149 2.21 21.94 -6.24
CA PHE A 149 1.74 21.16 -5.09
C PHE A 149 0.26 21.44 -4.80
N GLY A 150 -0.50 21.51 -5.89
CA GLY A 150 -1.96 21.55 -5.87
C GLY A 150 -2.56 20.19 -5.49
N ARG A 151 -3.84 19.98 -5.78
CA ARG A 151 -4.52 18.70 -5.48
C ARG A 151 -3.82 17.51 -6.14
N ILE A 152 -3.54 17.59 -7.43
CA ILE A 152 -2.89 16.52 -8.20
C ILE A 152 -1.47 16.27 -7.69
N GLY A 153 -0.67 17.33 -7.50
CA GLY A 153 0.70 17.20 -7.00
C GLY A 153 0.77 16.52 -5.62
N ARG A 154 -0.16 16.84 -4.71
CA ARG A 154 -0.23 16.18 -3.40
C ARG A 154 -0.64 14.70 -3.49
N LEU A 155 -1.54 14.35 -4.40
CA LEU A 155 -1.92 12.94 -4.63
C LEU A 155 -0.76 12.14 -5.20
N LEU A 156 -0.05 12.68 -6.19
CA LEU A 156 1.15 12.05 -6.73
C LEU A 156 2.23 11.90 -5.66
N ALA A 157 2.46 12.95 -4.85
CA ALA A 157 3.41 12.87 -3.74
C ALA A 157 3.05 11.74 -2.77
N ARG A 158 1.77 11.60 -2.37
CA ARG A 158 1.32 10.50 -1.50
C ARG A 158 1.59 9.12 -2.12
N ILE A 159 1.27 8.94 -3.40
CA ILE A 159 1.50 7.67 -4.10
C ILE A 159 2.99 7.34 -4.14
N LEU A 160 3.84 8.30 -4.46
CA LEU A 160 5.28 8.11 -4.51
C LEU A 160 5.84 7.77 -3.12
N LEU A 161 5.43 8.50 -2.08
CA LEU A 161 5.84 8.29 -0.70
C LEU A 161 5.37 6.95 -0.12
N GLU A 162 4.15 6.52 -0.43
CA GLU A 162 3.65 5.21 -0.02
C GLU A 162 4.43 4.05 -0.67
N ARG A 163 4.94 4.25 -1.88
CA ARG A 163 5.73 3.26 -2.61
C ARG A 163 7.21 3.26 -2.27
N SER A 164 7.77 4.40 -1.88
CA SER A 164 9.18 4.52 -1.52
C SER A 164 9.55 3.77 -0.24
N SER A 165 8.57 3.41 0.60
CA SER A 165 8.80 2.58 1.79
C SER A 165 9.09 1.10 1.48
N SER A 166 9.03 0.68 0.22
CA SER A 166 9.45 -0.65 -0.23
C SER A 166 10.88 -0.58 -0.80
N PRO A 167 11.81 -1.45 -0.36
CA PRO A 167 13.19 -1.51 -0.91
C PRO A 167 13.23 -1.81 -2.41
N LEU A 168 12.17 -2.41 -2.92
CA LEU A 168 11.95 -2.69 -4.34
C LEU A 168 10.79 -1.82 -4.87
N GLY A 169 10.68 -0.59 -4.37
CA GLY A 169 9.66 0.38 -4.75
C GLY A 169 9.52 0.56 -6.26
N SER A 170 8.73 1.52 -6.68
CA SER A 170 8.52 1.79 -8.13
C SER A 170 9.79 2.24 -8.87
N GLY A 171 10.94 2.28 -8.19
CA GLY A 171 12.15 2.90 -8.71
C GLY A 171 12.04 4.43 -8.84
N LEU A 172 10.92 5.02 -8.41
CA LEU A 172 10.66 6.46 -8.48
C LEU A 172 10.78 7.08 -7.08
N ASN A 173 11.79 7.93 -6.89
CA ASN A 173 12.10 8.58 -5.63
C ASN A 173 11.68 10.05 -5.66
N LEU A 174 10.66 10.43 -4.91
CA LEU A 174 10.28 11.84 -4.78
C LEU A 174 11.35 12.60 -3.98
N ARG A 175 12.13 13.45 -4.66
CA ARG A 175 13.24 14.20 -4.07
C ARG A 175 12.87 15.64 -3.76
N ALA A 176 12.15 16.28 -4.64
CA ALA A 176 11.80 17.68 -4.46
C ALA A 176 10.43 18.04 -5.03
N VAL A 177 9.93 19.17 -4.53
CA VAL A 177 8.75 19.85 -5.04
C VAL A 177 9.10 21.31 -5.29
N VAL A 178 8.93 21.76 -6.53
CA VAL A 178 9.15 23.17 -6.90
C VAL A 178 7.82 23.91 -6.81
N VAL A 179 7.78 25.00 -6.05
CA VAL A 179 6.59 25.80 -5.81
C VAL A 179 6.91 27.28 -5.65
N ARG A 180 5.94 28.12 -5.86
CA ARG A 180 6.03 29.54 -5.46
C ARG A 180 5.81 29.67 -3.97
N LYS A 181 6.63 30.47 -3.28
CA LYS A 181 6.46 30.78 -1.86
C LYS A 181 5.18 31.60 -1.65
N ASN A 182 4.41 31.25 -0.65
CA ASN A 182 3.17 31.95 -0.32
C ASN A 182 3.12 32.27 1.19
N GLY A 183 3.98 33.21 1.61
CA GLY A 183 4.11 33.65 3.01
C GLY A 183 5.10 32.82 3.84
N ASP A 184 5.27 33.19 5.10
CA ASP A 184 6.32 32.62 5.96
C ASP A 184 5.99 31.21 6.43
N GLN A 185 4.73 30.88 6.65
CA GLN A 185 4.29 29.54 7.07
C GLN A 185 3.89 28.64 5.89
N ASP A 186 4.41 28.88 4.69
CA ASP A 186 4.02 28.17 3.49
C ASP A 186 4.31 26.65 3.60
N LEU A 187 5.47 26.29 4.14
CA LEU A 187 5.88 24.89 4.28
C LEU A 187 4.96 24.12 5.23
N VAL A 188 4.68 24.69 6.41
CA VAL A 188 3.77 24.10 7.41
C VAL A 188 2.37 23.90 6.84
N LYS A 189 1.89 24.90 6.10
CA LYS A 189 0.60 24.82 5.39
C LYS A 189 0.58 23.68 4.37
N ARG A 190 1.66 23.48 3.61
CA ARG A 190 1.77 22.41 2.62
C ARG A 190 1.83 21.05 3.26
N ALA A 191 2.53 20.92 4.39
CA ALA A 191 2.57 19.69 5.18
C ALA A 191 1.17 19.33 5.70
N SER A 192 0.45 20.28 6.26
CA SER A 192 -0.94 20.08 6.71
C SER A 192 -1.87 19.68 5.57
N LEU A 193 -1.71 20.27 4.38
CA LEU A 193 -2.49 19.90 3.19
C LEU A 193 -2.09 18.53 2.62
N LEU A 194 -0.84 18.09 2.81
CA LEU A 194 -0.41 16.73 2.47
C LEU A 194 -1.01 15.73 3.44
N GLU A 195 -1.04 16.07 4.74
CA GLU A 195 -1.59 15.22 5.80
C GLU A 195 -3.10 15.01 5.66
N ARG A 196 -3.84 16.07 5.29
CA ARG A 196 -5.31 16.08 5.27
C ARG A 196 -5.83 16.36 3.86
N ASP A 197 -6.54 15.42 3.29
CA ASP A 197 -7.27 15.61 2.04
C ASP A 197 -8.75 15.28 2.24
N SER A 198 -9.63 16.18 1.81
CA SER A 198 -11.09 16.05 2.03
C SER A 198 -11.72 14.93 1.21
N VAL A 199 -11.08 14.50 0.13
CA VAL A 199 -11.61 13.48 -0.78
C VAL A 199 -10.97 12.12 -0.55
N HIS A 200 -9.62 12.11 -0.35
CA HIS A 200 -8.83 10.88 -0.27
C HIS A 200 -8.47 10.48 1.17
N GLY A 201 -8.99 11.23 2.14
CA GLY A 201 -8.75 10.99 3.57
C GLY A 201 -7.35 11.41 4.05
N PRO A 202 -6.99 11.08 5.29
CA PRO A 202 -5.71 11.42 5.87
C PRO A 202 -4.55 10.66 5.20
N PHE A 203 -3.36 11.25 5.22
CA PHE A 203 -2.13 10.57 4.83
C PHE A 203 -1.88 9.38 5.76
N LYS A 204 -1.47 8.26 5.21
CA LYS A 204 -1.21 7.04 5.99
C LYS A 204 0.26 7.01 6.42
N GLY A 205 0.57 7.80 7.44
CA GLY A 205 1.94 7.87 7.92
C GLY A 205 2.18 9.07 8.80
N VAL A 206 3.47 9.34 9.04
CA VAL A 206 3.96 10.45 9.86
C VAL A 206 4.54 11.53 8.95
N ILE A 207 4.22 12.78 9.22
CA ILE A 207 4.75 13.95 8.53
C ILE A 207 5.43 14.85 9.56
N GLU A 208 6.70 15.16 9.29
CA GLU A 208 7.51 16.10 10.05
C GLU A 208 7.92 17.26 9.15
N VAL A 209 8.12 18.44 9.72
CA VAL A 209 8.51 19.65 8.98
C VAL A 209 9.84 20.15 9.50
N ASP A 210 10.81 20.25 8.61
CA ASP A 210 12.10 20.89 8.82
C ASP A 210 12.08 22.23 8.08
N GLU A 211 11.70 23.29 8.79
CA GLU A 211 11.58 24.63 8.22
C GLU A 211 12.97 25.23 7.85
N GLU A 212 14.00 24.90 8.63
CA GLU A 212 15.36 25.38 8.40
C GLU A 212 15.88 24.91 7.04
N ASN A 213 15.65 23.63 6.73
CA ASN A 213 16.04 23.04 5.45
C ASN A 213 14.94 23.06 4.39
N SER A 214 13.81 23.73 4.63
CA SER A 214 12.66 23.73 3.70
C SER A 214 12.28 22.32 3.23
N THR A 215 12.20 21.37 4.17
CA THR A 215 11.98 19.95 3.88
C THR A 215 10.75 19.42 4.63
N ILE A 216 9.94 18.64 3.94
CA ILE A 216 8.90 17.81 4.58
C ILE A 216 9.41 16.37 4.59
N ILE A 217 9.44 15.77 5.80
CA ILE A 217 9.84 14.37 5.98
C ILE A 217 8.56 13.56 6.14
N ALA A 218 8.26 12.70 5.17
CA ALA A 218 7.06 11.87 5.17
C ALA A 218 7.45 10.39 5.21
N ASN A 219 7.06 9.68 6.26
CA ASN A 219 7.47 8.28 6.51
C ASN A 219 9.00 8.09 6.46
N GLY A 220 9.77 9.08 6.93
CA GLY A 220 11.22 9.06 6.90
C GLY A 220 11.85 9.47 5.55
N VAL A 221 11.04 9.77 4.52
CA VAL A 221 11.51 10.22 3.21
C VAL A 221 11.58 11.74 3.19
N PRO A 222 12.77 12.35 3.06
CA PRO A 222 12.91 13.80 2.97
C PRO A 222 12.54 14.29 1.56
N VAL A 223 11.61 15.24 1.49
CA VAL A 223 11.18 15.91 0.26
C VAL A 223 11.52 17.38 0.36
N ARG A 224 12.44 17.85 -0.46
CA ARG A 224 12.87 19.26 -0.49
C ARG A 224 11.82 20.15 -1.17
N PHE A 225 11.46 21.26 -0.54
CA PHE A 225 10.63 22.30 -1.15
C PHE A 225 11.51 23.41 -1.69
N ILE A 226 11.54 23.53 -3.01
CA ILE A 226 12.33 24.53 -3.74
C ILE A 226 11.42 25.68 -4.16
N TYR A 227 11.73 26.87 -3.72
CA TYR A 227 10.89 28.02 -4.01
C TYR A 227 11.33 28.72 -5.30
N SER A 228 10.63 28.41 -6.39
CA SER A 228 10.80 29.06 -7.70
C SER A 228 9.47 29.17 -8.43
N SER A 229 9.35 30.17 -9.28
CA SER A 229 8.21 30.34 -10.20
C SER A 229 8.41 29.64 -11.54
N ASP A 230 9.64 29.23 -11.83
CA ASP A 230 10.02 28.55 -13.06
C ASP A 230 10.95 27.36 -12.72
N PRO A 231 10.53 26.13 -12.99
CA PRO A 231 11.33 24.94 -12.67
C PRO A 231 12.58 24.81 -13.55
N THR A 232 12.65 25.48 -14.70
CA THR A 232 13.79 25.41 -15.61
C THR A 232 14.98 26.25 -15.16
N THR A 233 14.75 27.20 -14.24
CA THR A 233 15.80 28.07 -13.69
C THR A 233 16.45 27.53 -12.41
N VAL A 234 15.99 26.34 -11.94
CA VAL A 234 16.52 25.71 -10.74
C VAL A 234 17.71 24.84 -11.08
N ASP A 235 18.82 25.06 -10.38
CA ASP A 235 19.93 24.12 -10.40
C ASP A 235 19.64 22.97 -9.41
N TYR A 236 19.17 21.86 -9.93
CA TYR A 236 18.84 20.69 -9.13
C TYR A 236 20.06 19.99 -8.55
N THR A 237 21.25 20.19 -9.14
CA THR A 237 22.49 19.55 -8.68
C THR A 237 22.94 20.09 -7.33
N GLU A 238 22.61 21.34 -6.99
CA GLU A 238 22.84 21.91 -5.65
C GLU A 238 22.10 21.16 -4.55
N TYR A 239 21.01 20.45 -4.91
CA TYR A 239 20.22 19.60 -4.00
C TYR A 239 20.58 18.12 -4.12
N GLY A 240 21.65 17.78 -4.83
CA GLY A 240 22.05 16.40 -5.07
C GLY A 240 21.07 15.59 -5.94
N ILE A 241 20.31 16.29 -6.79
CA ILE A 241 19.34 15.69 -7.70
C ILE A 241 19.91 15.71 -9.11
N ASN A 242 20.12 14.52 -9.68
CA ASN A 242 20.69 14.36 -11.01
C ASN A 242 19.75 13.52 -11.86
N ASP A 243 19.62 13.88 -13.15
CA ASP A 243 18.81 13.13 -14.13
C ASP A 243 17.37 12.84 -13.64
N ALA A 244 16.73 13.85 -13.03
CA ALA A 244 15.41 13.68 -12.45
C ALA A 244 14.29 13.81 -13.48
N LEU A 245 13.24 13.03 -13.30
CA LEU A 245 11.98 13.21 -14.02
C LEU A 245 11.21 14.40 -13.42
N LEU A 246 11.07 15.47 -14.18
CA LEU A 246 10.25 16.62 -13.80
C LEU A 246 8.79 16.42 -14.24
N VAL A 247 7.85 16.43 -13.27
CA VAL A 247 6.43 16.27 -13.51
C VAL A 247 5.70 17.57 -13.23
N ASP A 248 5.16 18.21 -14.27
CA ASP A 248 4.36 19.43 -14.12
C ASP A 248 2.91 19.12 -13.74
N ASN A 249 2.50 19.62 -12.58
CA ASN A 249 1.15 19.52 -12.03
C ASN A 249 0.43 20.87 -11.96
N THR A 250 1.03 21.93 -12.52
CA THR A 250 0.49 23.30 -12.40
C THR A 250 -0.61 23.57 -13.40
N GLY A 251 -0.61 22.86 -14.51
CA GLY A 251 -1.48 23.11 -15.65
C GLY A 251 -1.19 24.45 -16.37
N ARG A 252 -0.01 25.04 -16.14
CA ARG A 252 0.39 26.32 -16.76
C ARG A 252 0.96 26.13 -18.15
N TRP A 253 1.67 25.04 -18.37
CA TRP A 253 2.41 24.73 -19.60
C TRP A 253 1.56 23.78 -20.47
N ARG A 254 0.43 24.28 -20.94
CA ARG A 254 -0.52 23.47 -21.76
C ARG A 254 -0.29 23.61 -23.25
N ASP A 255 0.27 24.74 -23.65
CA ASP A 255 0.49 25.10 -25.04
C ASP A 255 1.96 25.33 -25.29
N VAL A 256 2.42 24.95 -26.48
CA VAL A 256 3.76 25.31 -26.98
C VAL A 256 3.70 26.78 -27.36
N PRO A 257 4.64 27.64 -26.88
CA PRO A 257 4.69 29.03 -27.27
C PRO A 257 4.95 29.23 -28.75
#